data_781ce1ad0d6d396f381407f29eb4ac11
#
_entry.id   781ce1ad0d6d396f381407f29eb4ac11
#
_cell.length_a   1.000
_cell.length_b   1.000
_cell.length_c   1.000
_cell.angle_alpha   90.00
_cell.angle_beta   90.00
_cell.angle_gamma   90.00
#
_symmetry.space_group_name_H-M   'P 1'
#
loop_
_entity.id
_entity.type
_entity.pdbx_description
1 polymer ?
#
loop_
_entity_poly.entity_id
_entity_poly.type
_entity_poly.pdbx_seq_one_letter_code
_entity_poly.pdbx_strand_id
1 'polypeptide(L)'
;MAVSTIDFRDRGRPSSWSARLDALSSGADDEKQRLIIVAAGNTAEDMRYHYPDSNLTDGIHDPGQAWNTVTVGAFTEKGLIDPEEYPGWNLVAPHGDLSPSSCTSMIWQRPWPLKPDIVMEGGNMAIDPTAGNADYVDSLDLLSTGREYIIKPLVTMRETSAATALASRMAAMLQAAYPEYWPETIRALLVHSAEWTEAMQARFQPLNTKNKYEQLLRYCGFGVPNLQRAMWSARNSLTLIAQDSLQPFDKKQSRYVTRDLNLHTIPWPKEVLQDLGEILVEMRVTLSYFIEPNPARRGWTRRYSYASHGLRFDVKRPLEKLDDFRGRINRAARDEEMASSSSSSTESDNWLLGTNLRKLGSLHSDRWTGTAAELAERGYIAVYPVIGWWRERHHLERWSKRARYSLVVSIRTPEEEVDLYTPVANMIRPQIEVNILT
;
A
#
# COMPACT_ATOMS: atom_id res chain seq x y z
N MET A 1 -13.91 -9.41 0.60
CA MET A 1 -15.13 -9.28 1.45
C MET A 1 -15.77 -7.95 1.17
N ALA A 2 -16.97 -7.95 0.57
CA ALA A 2 -17.72 -6.75 0.16
C ALA A 2 -18.86 -6.44 1.17
N VAL A 3 -18.57 -6.55 2.47
CA VAL A 3 -19.50 -6.26 3.57
C VAL A 3 -18.84 -5.22 4.46
N SER A 4 -19.53 -4.12 4.68
CA SER A 4 -19.05 -3.00 5.50
C SER A 4 -20.21 -2.37 6.28
N THR A 5 -19.89 -1.59 7.28
CA THR A 5 -20.86 -0.77 8.02
C THR A 5 -20.30 0.62 8.26
N ILE A 6 -21.17 1.60 8.23
CA ILE A 6 -20.80 2.99 8.48
C ILE A 6 -20.29 3.12 9.92
N ASP A 7 -19.11 3.69 10.09
CA ASP A 7 -18.59 4.10 11.40
C ASP A 7 -17.91 5.46 11.31
N PHE A 8 -18.60 6.49 11.79
CA PHE A 8 -18.08 7.85 11.85
C PHE A 8 -17.28 8.17 13.12
N ARG A 9 -17.29 7.27 14.12
CA ARG A 9 -16.73 7.54 15.45
C ARG A 9 -15.24 7.44 15.53
N ASP A 10 -14.67 6.44 14.88
CA ASP A 10 -13.29 6.04 15.10
C ASP A 10 -12.28 6.71 14.16
N ARG A 11 -12.69 7.37 13.09
CA ARG A 11 -11.87 8.17 12.16
C ARG A 11 -10.50 7.54 11.84
N GLY A 12 -10.53 6.26 11.40
CA GLY A 12 -9.33 5.47 11.08
C GLY A 12 -8.79 4.63 12.23
N ARG A 13 -9.28 4.81 13.45
CA ARG A 13 -8.94 3.95 14.58
C ARG A 13 -9.55 2.56 14.38
N PRO A 14 -8.79 1.48 14.56
CA PRO A 14 -9.32 0.13 14.40
C PRO A 14 -10.50 -0.17 15.33
N SER A 15 -11.58 -0.70 14.77
CA SER A 15 -12.74 -1.23 15.49
C SER A 15 -12.44 -2.63 16.03
N SER A 16 -13.40 -3.24 16.73
CA SER A 16 -13.31 -4.65 17.13
C SER A 16 -13.31 -5.58 15.91
N TRP A 17 -14.08 -5.22 14.88
CA TRP A 17 -14.18 -5.99 13.65
C TRP A 17 -12.89 -5.91 12.84
N SER A 18 -12.38 -4.69 12.57
CA SER A 18 -11.11 -4.52 11.87
C SER A 18 -9.94 -5.16 12.63
N ALA A 19 -9.92 -5.08 13.98
CA ALA A 19 -8.93 -5.77 14.80
C ALA A 19 -9.03 -7.30 14.67
N ARG A 20 -10.24 -7.86 14.54
CA ARG A 20 -10.42 -9.30 14.30
C ARG A 20 -9.87 -9.73 12.93
N LEU A 21 -10.07 -8.92 11.89
CA LEU A 21 -9.47 -9.17 10.59
C LEU A 21 -7.94 -9.10 10.63
N ASP A 22 -7.39 -8.15 11.38
CA ASP A 22 -5.93 -8.05 11.57
C ASP A 22 -5.36 -9.26 12.32
N ALA A 23 -6.08 -9.79 13.32
CA ALA A 23 -5.70 -11.01 14.02
C ALA A 23 -5.72 -12.24 13.08
N LEU A 24 -6.76 -12.36 12.26
CA LEU A 24 -6.87 -13.44 11.26
C LEU A 24 -5.78 -13.34 10.18
N SER A 25 -5.50 -12.12 9.68
CA SER A 25 -4.46 -11.92 8.66
C SER A 25 -3.07 -12.25 9.20
N SER A 26 -2.77 -11.86 10.45
CA SER A 26 -1.47 -12.10 11.07
C SER A 26 -1.27 -13.53 11.57
N GLY A 27 -2.33 -14.35 11.61
CA GLY A 27 -2.28 -15.69 12.20
C GLY A 27 -2.09 -15.67 13.73
N ALA A 28 -2.62 -14.64 14.42
CA ALA A 28 -2.44 -14.46 15.85
C ALA A 28 -2.94 -15.65 16.68
N ASP A 29 -3.96 -16.35 16.18
CA ASP A 29 -4.63 -17.47 16.87
C ASP A 29 -4.12 -18.84 16.40
N ASP A 30 -3.70 -18.99 15.13
CA ASP A 30 -3.41 -20.29 14.50
C ASP A 30 -2.11 -20.33 13.67
N GLU A 31 -1.31 -19.26 13.73
CA GLU A 31 -0.03 -19.10 13.04
C GLU A 31 -0.11 -19.14 11.50
N LYS A 32 -1.33 -19.06 10.92
CA LYS A 32 -1.55 -19.04 9.47
C LYS A 32 -1.86 -17.64 8.99
N GLN A 33 -0.96 -17.04 8.23
CA GLN A 33 -1.17 -15.75 7.61
C GLN A 33 -2.16 -15.86 6.45
N ARG A 34 -2.99 -14.82 6.29
CA ARG A 34 -4.04 -14.75 5.25
C ARG A 34 -4.11 -13.36 4.63
N LEU A 35 -4.23 -13.31 3.33
CA LEU A 35 -4.60 -12.08 2.65
C LEU A 35 -6.12 -11.91 2.70
N ILE A 36 -6.57 -10.81 3.27
CA ILE A 36 -7.99 -10.42 3.31
C ILE A 36 -8.14 -9.11 2.54
N ILE A 37 -9.06 -9.09 1.59
CA ILE A 37 -9.37 -7.92 0.76
C ILE A 37 -10.77 -7.44 1.16
N VAL A 38 -10.91 -6.13 1.43
CA VAL A 38 -12.15 -5.52 1.93
C VAL A 38 -12.52 -4.30 1.11
N ALA A 39 -13.82 -4.05 0.99
CA ALA A 39 -14.34 -2.83 0.36
C ALA A 39 -14.11 -1.60 1.26
N ALA A 40 -13.83 -0.46 0.65
CA ALA A 40 -13.72 0.81 1.36
C ALA A 40 -15.06 1.30 1.92
N GLY A 41 -16.17 0.82 1.36
CA GLY A 41 -17.51 1.32 1.65
C GLY A 41 -17.94 2.37 0.62
N ASN A 42 -19.23 2.68 0.65
CA ASN A 42 -19.86 3.52 -0.36
C ASN A 42 -20.41 4.79 0.28
N THR A 43 -20.25 5.90 -0.44
CA THR A 43 -20.88 7.19 -0.10
C THR A 43 -22.41 7.06 -0.10
N ALA A 44 -23.10 7.90 0.66
CA ALA A 44 -24.55 7.94 0.66
C ALA A 44 -25.08 8.26 -0.76
N GLU A 45 -26.03 7.48 -1.24
CA GLU A 45 -26.53 7.58 -2.64
C GLU A 45 -27.09 8.97 -2.96
N ASP A 46 -27.84 9.53 -2.06
CA ASP A 46 -28.45 10.85 -2.17
C ASP A 46 -27.43 12.01 -2.14
N MET A 47 -26.18 11.73 -1.81
CA MET A 47 -25.11 12.73 -1.78
C MET A 47 -24.16 12.66 -2.97
N ARG A 48 -24.25 11.66 -3.83
CA ARG A 48 -23.28 11.40 -4.92
C ARG A 48 -23.28 12.46 -6.01
N TYR A 49 -24.37 13.20 -6.18
CA TYR A 49 -24.41 14.32 -7.11
C TYR A 49 -23.52 15.50 -6.65
N HIS A 50 -23.09 15.54 -5.38
CA HIS A 50 -22.10 16.47 -4.86
C HIS A 50 -20.65 16.02 -5.08
N TYR A 51 -20.42 15.09 -5.99
CA TYR A 51 -19.07 14.68 -6.34
C TYR A 51 -18.18 15.89 -6.70
N PRO A 52 -16.93 16.00 -6.24
CA PRO A 52 -16.21 15.05 -5.38
C PRO A 52 -16.37 15.28 -3.87
N ASP A 53 -17.12 16.26 -3.43
CA ASP A 53 -17.19 16.65 -2.01
C ASP A 53 -17.75 15.52 -1.14
N SER A 54 -18.70 14.74 -1.65
CA SER A 54 -19.20 13.54 -0.99
C SER A 54 -18.09 12.53 -0.70
N ASN A 55 -17.19 12.27 -1.65
CA ASN A 55 -16.06 11.37 -1.45
C ASN A 55 -15.03 11.91 -0.42
N LEU A 56 -14.87 13.24 -0.33
CA LEU A 56 -13.95 13.87 0.61
C LEU A 56 -14.45 13.86 2.05
N THR A 57 -15.75 13.80 2.25
CA THR A 57 -16.42 13.86 3.56
C THR A 57 -16.88 12.51 4.08
N ASP A 58 -17.13 11.53 3.21
CA ASP A 58 -17.54 10.20 3.59
C ASP A 58 -16.33 9.30 3.87
N GLY A 59 -16.18 8.96 5.16
CA GLY A 59 -15.07 8.14 5.63
C GLY A 59 -15.22 6.67 5.28
N ILE A 60 -14.08 5.99 5.10
CA ILE A 60 -14.05 4.55 4.88
C ILE A 60 -14.81 3.82 5.98
N HIS A 61 -15.66 2.89 5.57
CA HIS A 61 -16.50 2.08 6.43
C HIS A 61 -15.68 0.99 7.19
N ASP A 62 -16.17 0.61 8.37
CA ASP A 62 -15.68 -0.56 9.08
C ASP A 62 -15.98 -1.85 8.26
N PRO A 63 -15.03 -2.75 8.04
CA PRO A 63 -13.72 -2.88 8.68
C PRO A 63 -12.53 -2.35 7.83
N GLY A 64 -12.75 -1.43 6.90
CA GLY A 64 -11.72 -0.92 5.98
C GLY A 64 -10.52 -0.23 6.67
N GLN A 65 -10.62 0.11 7.97
CA GLN A 65 -9.50 0.64 8.76
C GLN A 65 -8.53 -0.44 9.28
N ALA A 66 -8.75 -1.71 8.97
CA ALA A 66 -7.81 -2.77 9.31
C ALA A 66 -6.43 -2.54 8.65
N TRP A 67 -5.34 -2.82 9.40
CA TRP A 67 -3.98 -2.55 8.96
C TRP A 67 -3.44 -3.59 7.98
N ASN A 68 -3.81 -4.86 8.21
CA ASN A 68 -3.27 -5.99 7.45
C ASN A 68 -4.05 -6.30 6.17
N THR A 69 -5.31 -5.85 6.09
CA THR A 69 -6.14 -6.04 4.90
C THR A 69 -5.72 -5.13 3.74
N VAL A 70 -6.07 -5.54 2.52
CA VAL A 70 -6.12 -4.62 1.38
C VAL A 70 -7.50 -3.99 1.34
N THR A 71 -7.58 -2.69 1.56
CA THR A 71 -8.81 -1.91 1.45
C THR A 71 -8.91 -1.35 0.05
N VAL A 72 -10.00 -1.64 -0.65
CA VAL A 72 -10.21 -1.32 -2.06
C VAL A 72 -11.29 -0.25 -2.22
N GLY A 73 -10.89 0.91 -2.75
CA GLY A 73 -11.81 1.94 -3.23
C GLY A 73 -12.21 1.70 -4.68
N ALA A 74 -13.07 2.53 -5.20
CA ALA A 74 -13.56 2.46 -6.57
C ALA A 74 -13.10 3.67 -7.39
N PHE A 75 -12.57 3.46 -8.59
CA PHE A 75 -12.36 4.46 -9.63
C PHE A 75 -13.19 4.09 -10.85
N THR A 76 -13.22 4.91 -11.89
CA THR A 76 -13.98 4.60 -13.09
C THR A 76 -13.32 5.03 -14.39
N GLU A 77 -13.32 4.13 -15.36
CA GLU A 77 -13.05 4.40 -16.77
C GLU A 77 -14.35 4.41 -17.60
N LYS A 78 -15.52 4.26 -16.95
CA LYS A 78 -16.81 4.26 -17.60
C LYS A 78 -17.24 5.68 -17.95
N GLY A 79 -17.48 5.92 -19.23
CA GLY A 79 -17.78 7.26 -19.72
C GLY A 79 -18.74 7.31 -20.90
N LEU A 80 -19.32 6.17 -21.31
CA LEU A 80 -20.23 6.10 -22.44
C LEU A 80 -21.67 6.10 -21.95
N ILE A 81 -22.42 7.15 -22.29
CA ILE A 81 -23.87 7.26 -22.10
C ILE A 81 -24.51 7.28 -23.49
N ASP A 82 -25.54 6.48 -23.70
CA ASP A 82 -26.31 6.52 -24.94
C ASP A 82 -27.17 7.82 -24.99
N PRO A 83 -26.90 8.75 -25.91
CA PRO A 83 -27.60 10.01 -25.95
C PRO A 83 -29.07 9.88 -26.45
N GLU A 84 -29.42 8.75 -27.07
CA GLU A 84 -30.80 8.50 -27.49
C GLU A 84 -31.64 8.03 -26.30
N GLU A 85 -31.06 7.19 -25.43
CA GLU A 85 -31.73 6.71 -24.21
C GLU A 85 -31.71 7.72 -23.07
N TYR A 86 -30.60 8.48 -22.96
CA TYR A 86 -30.36 9.45 -21.87
C TYR A 86 -30.04 10.86 -22.43
N PRO A 87 -31.00 11.55 -23.05
CA PRO A 87 -30.74 12.83 -23.72
C PRO A 87 -30.33 13.91 -22.70
N GLY A 88 -29.13 14.49 -22.88
CA GLY A 88 -28.61 15.57 -22.06
C GLY A 88 -28.01 15.16 -20.72
N TRP A 89 -27.97 13.87 -20.40
CA TRP A 89 -27.32 13.39 -19.17
C TRP A 89 -25.79 13.59 -19.21
N ASN A 90 -25.20 13.91 -18.06
CA ASN A 90 -23.77 14.15 -17.92
C ASN A 90 -23.15 13.21 -16.89
N LEU A 91 -21.90 12.80 -17.11
CA LEU A 91 -21.15 11.99 -16.15
C LEU A 91 -20.97 12.73 -14.82
N VAL A 92 -21.06 12.01 -13.71
CA VAL A 92 -20.75 12.52 -12.37
C VAL A 92 -19.24 12.62 -12.18
N ALA A 93 -18.50 11.53 -12.41
CA ALA A 93 -17.05 11.51 -12.31
C ALA A 93 -16.39 11.58 -13.69
N PRO A 94 -15.28 12.33 -13.84
CA PRO A 94 -14.45 12.27 -15.04
C PRO A 94 -13.87 10.87 -15.25
N HIS A 95 -13.63 10.50 -16.50
CA HIS A 95 -12.91 9.28 -16.84
C HIS A 95 -11.55 9.21 -16.15
N GLY A 96 -11.26 8.09 -15.50
CA GLY A 96 -10.02 7.84 -14.78
C GLY A 96 -9.96 8.39 -13.35
N ASP A 97 -10.99 9.10 -12.89
CA ASP A 97 -11.03 9.61 -11.50
C ASP A 97 -11.78 8.63 -10.56
N LEU A 98 -11.83 8.96 -9.28
CA LEU A 98 -12.54 8.18 -8.28
C LEU A 98 -14.02 8.05 -8.65
N SER A 99 -14.60 6.86 -8.48
CA SER A 99 -16.03 6.64 -8.64
C SER A 99 -16.82 7.47 -7.61
N PRO A 100 -17.99 8.03 -7.98
CA PRO A 100 -18.82 8.78 -7.06
C PRO A 100 -19.22 8.00 -5.80
N SER A 101 -19.19 6.67 -5.87
CA SER A 101 -19.54 5.80 -4.75
C SER A 101 -18.41 5.55 -3.76
N SER A 102 -17.15 5.91 -4.06
CA SER A 102 -16.02 5.49 -3.23
C SER A 102 -15.84 6.33 -1.98
N CYS A 103 -15.84 5.71 -0.80
CA CYS A 103 -15.38 6.34 0.43
C CYS A 103 -13.86 6.52 0.46
N THR A 104 -13.38 7.51 1.25
CA THR A 104 -11.96 7.88 1.36
C THR A 104 -11.51 8.00 2.82
N SER A 105 -10.21 8.11 3.09
CA SER A 105 -9.71 8.39 4.43
C SER A 105 -9.36 9.86 4.67
N MET A 106 -9.92 10.79 3.89
CA MET A 106 -9.63 12.22 3.98
C MET A 106 -9.91 12.81 5.37
N ILE A 107 -10.95 12.33 6.04
CA ILE A 107 -11.37 12.79 7.37
C ILE A 107 -10.66 12.07 8.53
N TRP A 108 -9.76 11.12 8.23
CA TRP A 108 -9.10 10.32 9.26
C TRP A 108 -8.00 11.09 9.98
N GLN A 109 -7.75 10.71 11.23
CA GLN A 109 -6.64 11.25 12.02
C GLN A 109 -5.29 10.74 11.50
N ARG A 110 -4.26 11.59 11.55
CA ARG A 110 -2.92 11.34 11.01
C ARG A 110 -2.22 10.06 11.48
N PRO A 111 -2.33 9.57 12.74
CA PRO A 111 -1.60 8.38 13.16
C PRO A 111 -2.04 7.08 12.49
N TRP A 112 -3.22 7.06 11.88
CA TRP A 112 -3.79 5.87 11.27
C TRP A 112 -3.29 5.65 9.85
N PRO A 113 -3.39 4.40 9.32
CA PRO A 113 -2.98 4.09 7.97
C PRO A 113 -3.63 4.99 6.91
N LEU A 114 -2.94 5.17 5.79
CA LEU A 114 -3.51 5.79 4.61
C LEU A 114 -4.36 4.74 3.87
N LYS A 115 -5.63 5.01 3.68
CA LYS A 115 -6.58 4.12 3.01
C LYS A 115 -7.45 4.93 2.02
N PRO A 116 -8.00 4.29 0.94
CA PRO A 116 -7.82 2.88 0.58
C PRO A 116 -6.36 2.55 0.25
N ASP A 117 -6.00 1.25 0.13
CA ASP A 117 -4.66 0.89 -0.34
C ASP A 117 -4.54 1.02 -1.85
N ILE A 118 -5.59 0.61 -2.57
CA ILE A 118 -5.71 0.63 -4.03
C ILE A 118 -7.14 0.96 -4.43
N VAL A 119 -7.33 1.28 -5.72
CA VAL A 119 -8.65 1.40 -6.32
C VAL A 119 -8.77 0.50 -7.54
N MET A 120 -9.97 0.00 -7.83
CA MET A 120 -10.31 -0.78 -9.02
C MET A 120 -11.59 -0.23 -9.64
N GLU A 121 -11.91 -0.62 -10.89
CA GLU A 121 -13.14 -0.19 -11.55
C GLU A 121 -14.38 -0.52 -10.69
N GLY A 122 -15.19 0.48 -10.43
CA GLY A 122 -16.41 0.36 -9.63
C GLY A 122 -17.65 1.01 -10.28
N GLY A 123 -17.50 1.44 -11.53
CA GLY A 123 -18.59 2.12 -12.25
C GLY A 123 -18.67 3.60 -11.96
N ASN A 124 -19.54 4.24 -12.74
CA ASN A 124 -19.82 5.67 -12.68
C ASN A 124 -21.33 5.91 -12.50
N MET A 125 -21.72 7.17 -12.38
CA MET A 125 -23.11 7.62 -12.39
C MET A 125 -23.27 8.76 -13.38
N ALA A 126 -24.50 9.06 -13.73
CA ALA A 126 -24.84 10.21 -14.55
C ALA A 126 -25.88 11.11 -13.86
N ILE A 127 -25.83 12.38 -14.18
CA ILE A 127 -26.77 13.38 -13.66
C ILE A 127 -27.88 13.60 -14.69
N ASP A 128 -29.12 13.37 -14.28
CA ASP A 128 -30.31 13.79 -15.02
C ASP A 128 -30.41 15.32 -14.97
N PRO A 129 -30.34 16.01 -16.11
CA PRO A 129 -30.45 17.46 -16.16
C PRO A 129 -31.81 18.00 -15.69
N THR A 130 -32.84 17.15 -15.69
CA THR A 130 -34.20 17.53 -15.30
C THR A 130 -34.44 17.37 -13.80
N ALA A 131 -33.98 16.23 -13.23
CA ALA A 131 -34.16 15.92 -11.82
C ALA A 131 -33.05 16.50 -10.94
N GLY A 132 -31.85 16.78 -11.50
CA GLY A 132 -30.70 17.30 -10.81
C GLY A 132 -30.04 16.35 -9.80
N ASN A 133 -30.40 15.05 -9.85
CA ASN A 133 -29.82 14.00 -9.03
C ASN A 133 -28.94 13.06 -9.87
N ALA A 134 -28.02 12.39 -9.18
CA ALA A 134 -27.21 11.34 -9.81
C ALA A 134 -27.98 10.01 -9.83
N ASP A 135 -27.93 9.31 -10.94
CA ASP A 135 -28.57 8.01 -11.09
C ASP A 135 -27.66 7.02 -11.83
N TYR A 136 -28.01 5.76 -11.78
CA TYR A 136 -27.29 4.69 -12.41
C TYR A 136 -27.70 4.51 -13.86
N VAL A 137 -26.70 4.25 -14.70
CA VAL A 137 -26.88 3.91 -16.12
C VAL A 137 -26.14 2.59 -16.38
N ASP A 138 -26.82 1.62 -16.97
CA ASP A 138 -26.27 0.26 -17.13
C ASP A 138 -24.92 0.24 -17.89
N SER A 139 -24.72 1.15 -18.85
CA SER A 139 -23.46 1.28 -19.60
C SER A 139 -22.29 1.77 -18.75
N LEU A 140 -22.58 2.42 -17.61
CA LEU A 140 -21.59 2.91 -16.67
C LEU A 140 -21.23 1.91 -15.55
N ASP A 141 -21.89 0.73 -15.55
CA ASP A 141 -21.67 -0.34 -14.58
C ASP A 141 -20.74 -1.44 -15.14
N LEU A 142 -20.35 -2.37 -14.28
CA LEU A 142 -19.67 -3.60 -14.68
C LEU A 142 -20.66 -4.71 -14.95
N LEU A 143 -20.33 -5.60 -15.88
CA LEU A 143 -21.12 -6.77 -16.18
C LEU A 143 -20.73 -7.94 -15.27
N SER A 144 -21.72 -8.61 -14.71
CA SER A 144 -21.56 -9.78 -13.85
C SER A 144 -22.62 -10.85 -14.14
N THR A 145 -22.47 -12.03 -13.54
CA THR A 145 -23.44 -13.13 -13.68
C THR A 145 -24.62 -12.92 -12.73
N GLY A 146 -25.82 -13.15 -13.26
CA GLY A 146 -27.06 -13.05 -12.51
C GLY A 146 -27.33 -14.29 -11.63
N ARG A 147 -27.98 -14.09 -10.48
CA ARG A 147 -28.46 -15.19 -9.62
C ARG A 147 -29.44 -16.10 -10.33
N GLU A 148 -30.34 -15.50 -11.10
CA GLU A 148 -31.37 -16.21 -11.88
C GLU A 148 -30.88 -16.42 -13.32
N TYR A 149 -29.77 -17.15 -13.47
CA TYR A 149 -29.01 -17.27 -14.70
C TYR A 149 -29.83 -17.82 -15.90
N ILE A 150 -30.95 -18.52 -15.66
CA ILE A 150 -31.85 -19.02 -16.71
C ILE A 150 -32.71 -17.88 -17.28
N ILE A 151 -33.12 -16.93 -16.44
CA ILE A 151 -34.02 -15.82 -16.82
C ILE A 151 -33.21 -14.56 -17.17
N LYS A 152 -32.26 -14.20 -16.32
CA LYS A 152 -31.36 -13.04 -16.45
C LYS A 152 -29.92 -13.46 -16.20
N PRO A 153 -29.22 -14.02 -17.20
CA PRO A 153 -27.87 -14.57 -17.02
C PRO A 153 -26.84 -13.53 -16.70
N LEU A 154 -27.05 -12.29 -17.12
CA LEU A 154 -26.16 -11.17 -16.89
C LEU A 154 -26.89 -10.06 -16.13
N VAL A 155 -26.16 -9.45 -15.20
CA VAL A 155 -26.62 -8.32 -14.38
C VAL A 155 -25.50 -7.29 -14.25
N THR A 156 -25.87 -6.07 -13.94
CA THR A 156 -24.88 -5.02 -13.60
C THR A 156 -24.40 -5.20 -12.17
N MET A 157 -23.14 -4.83 -11.94
CA MET A 157 -22.50 -4.77 -10.64
C MET A 157 -21.65 -3.49 -10.53
N ARG A 158 -21.62 -2.86 -9.38
CA ARG A 158 -21.03 -1.53 -9.22
C ARG A 158 -20.39 -1.31 -7.85
N GLU A 159 -19.85 -0.11 -7.67
CA GLU A 159 -19.36 0.42 -6.39
C GLU A 159 -18.10 -0.31 -5.88
N THR A 160 -17.72 -0.04 -4.61
CA THR A 160 -16.54 -0.64 -4.00
C THR A 160 -16.64 -2.16 -3.83
N SER A 161 -17.85 -2.73 -3.90
CA SER A 161 -18.08 -4.17 -3.93
C SER A 161 -17.56 -4.81 -5.22
N ALA A 162 -17.85 -4.21 -6.39
CA ALA A 162 -17.35 -4.65 -7.69
C ALA A 162 -15.81 -4.47 -7.76
N ALA A 163 -15.31 -3.32 -7.34
CA ALA A 163 -13.88 -3.03 -7.25
C ALA A 163 -13.13 -4.08 -6.38
N THR A 164 -13.71 -4.45 -5.25
CA THR A 164 -13.15 -5.48 -4.34
C THR A 164 -13.12 -6.87 -4.99
N ALA A 165 -14.14 -7.21 -5.79
CA ALA A 165 -14.15 -8.47 -6.53
C ALA A 165 -13.04 -8.51 -7.59
N LEU A 166 -12.82 -7.43 -8.34
CA LEU A 166 -11.72 -7.32 -9.30
C LEU A 166 -10.34 -7.40 -8.64
N ALA A 167 -10.13 -6.73 -7.51
CA ALA A 167 -8.89 -6.83 -6.73
C ALA A 167 -8.66 -8.26 -6.22
N SER A 168 -9.73 -8.94 -5.76
CA SER A 168 -9.66 -10.33 -5.32
C SER A 168 -9.33 -11.28 -6.45
N ARG A 169 -9.90 -11.06 -7.66
CA ARG A 169 -9.53 -11.80 -8.86
C ARG A 169 -8.06 -11.63 -9.20
N MET A 170 -7.55 -10.40 -9.18
CA MET A 170 -6.14 -10.14 -9.45
C MET A 170 -5.23 -10.84 -8.43
N ALA A 171 -5.55 -10.77 -7.14
CA ALA A 171 -4.81 -11.48 -6.10
C ALA A 171 -4.80 -13.00 -6.30
N ALA A 172 -5.94 -13.59 -6.68
CA ALA A 172 -6.05 -15.01 -6.98
C ALA A 172 -5.22 -15.41 -8.21
N MET A 173 -5.18 -14.58 -9.24
CA MET A 173 -4.35 -14.80 -10.44
C MET A 173 -2.85 -14.76 -10.08
N LEU A 174 -2.43 -13.80 -9.25
CA LEU A 174 -1.05 -13.73 -8.74
C LEU A 174 -0.69 -14.96 -7.91
N GLN A 175 -1.58 -15.37 -6.98
CA GLN A 175 -1.34 -16.57 -6.16
C GLN A 175 -1.31 -17.86 -6.98
N ALA A 176 -2.13 -17.96 -8.04
CA ALA A 176 -2.13 -19.11 -8.94
C ALA A 176 -0.84 -19.17 -9.79
N ALA A 177 -0.34 -18.02 -10.22
CA ALA A 177 0.92 -17.94 -10.98
C ALA A 177 2.15 -18.20 -10.11
N TYR A 178 2.10 -17.83 -8.84
CA TYR A 178 3.19 -17.93 -7.87
C TYR A 178 2.71 -18.54 -6.55
N PRO A 179 2.47 -19.87 -6.51
CA PRO A 179 1.92 -20.55 -5.32
C PRO A 179 2.78 -20.42 -4.05
N GLU A 180 4.09 -20.21 -4.22
CA GLU A 180 5.07 -20.05 -3.14
C GLU A 180 5.06 -18.65 -2.50
N TYR A 181 4.38 -17.67 -3.12
CA TYR A 181 4.35 -16.33 -2.57
C TYR A 181 3.45 -16.24 -1.34
N TRP A 182 3.97 -15.55 -0.36
CA TRP A 182 3.28 -15.29 0.91
C TRP A 182 2.13 -14.27 0.72
N PRO A 183 1.13 -14.30 1.60
CA PRO A 183 0.08 -13.27 1.61
C PRO A 183 0.61 -11.83 1.63
N GLU A 184 1.71 -11.62 2.37
CA GLU A 184 2.42 -10.33 2.41
C GLU A 184 2.97 -9.93 1.06
N THR A 185 3.43 -10.91 0.25
CA THR A 185 3.99 -10.67 -1.09
C THR A 185 2.90 -10.32 -2.09
N ILE A 186 1.79 -11.07 -2.10
CA ILE A 186 0.64 -10.75 -2.97
C ILE A 186 0.12 -9.36 -2.64
N ARG A 187 0.01 -8.99 -1.35
CA ARG A 187 -0.37 -7.64 -0.92
C ARG A 187 0.60 -6.58 -1.41
N ALA A 188 1.90 -6.85 -1.30
CA ALA A 188 2.93 -5.94 -1.80
C ALA A 188 2.83 -5.73 -3.31
N LEU A 189 2.63 -6.79 -4.10
CA LEU A 189 2.55 -6.74 -5.56
C LEU A 189 1.33 -5.96 -6.05
N LEU A 190 0.18 -6.09 -5.40
CA LEU A 190 -1.01 -5.29 -5.70
C LEU A 190 -0.68 -3.80 -5.61
N VAL A 191 -0.08 -3.36 -4.50
CA VAL A 191 0.29 -1.96 -4.29
C VAL A 191 1.47 -1.54 -5.15
N HIS A 192 2.49 -2.39 -5.28
CA HIS A 192 3.70 -2.08 -6.04
C HIS A 192 3.43 -1.85 -7.53
N SER A 193 2.45 -2.55 -8.09
CA SER A 193 2.05 -2.39 -9.50
C SER A 193 1.10 -1.22 -9.74
N ALA A 194 0.56 -0.60 -8.69
CA ALA A 194 -0.48 0.42 -8.81
C ALA A 194 0.08 1.76 -9.25
N GLU A 195 -0.67 2.48 -10.08
CA GLU A 195 -0.35 3.81 -10.60
C GLU A 195 -1.57 4.73 -10.48
N TRP A 196 -1.32 6.01 -10.24
CA TRP A 196 -2.35 7.04 -10.33
C TRP A 196 -2.63 7.40 -11.78
N THR A 197 -3.89 7.57 -12.12
CA THR A 197 -4.29 8.12 -13.40
C THR A 197 -4.00 9.63 -13.47
N GLU A 198 -4.03 10.20 -14.68
CA GLU A 198 -3.88 11.64 -14.85
C GLU A 198 -5.00 12.42 -14.15
N ALA A 199 -6.24 11.92 -14.20
CA ALA A 199 -7.40 12.54 -13.54
C ALA A 199 -7.24 12.60 -12.01
N MET A 200 -6.79 11.50 -11.37
CA MET A 200 -6.51 11.48 -9.93
C MET A 200 -5.43 12.49 -9.55
N GLN A 201 -4.36 12.57 -10.35
CA GLN A 201 -3.25 13.51 -10.10
C GLN A 201 -3.68 14.96 -10.31
N ALA A 202 -4.46 15.24 -11.36
CA ALA A 202 -4.93 16.57 -11.70
C ALA A 202 -5.73 17.23 -10.55
N ARG A 203 -6.48 16.42 -9.79
CA ARG A 203 -7.29 16.88 -8.66
C ARG A 203 -6.47 17.55 -7.55
N PHE A 204 -5.23 17.13 -7.35
CA PHE A 204 -4.35 17.65 -6.28
C PHE A 204 -3.20 18.52 -6.79
N GLN A 205 -3.23 18.91 -8.07
CA GLN A 205 -2.18 19.77 -8.63
C GLN A 205 -2.06 21.13 -7.92
N PRO A 206 -0.85 21.68 -7.81
CA PRO A 206 0.43 21.09 -8.20
C PRO A 206 0.88 20.05 -7.15
N LEU A 207 1.31 18.85 -7.63
CA LEU A 207 1.85 17.77 -6.79
C LEU A 207 3.32 18.06 -6.43
N ASN A 208 3.56 19.10 -5.66
CA ASN A 208 4.90 19.62 -5.30
C ASN A 208 5.23 19.52 -3.81
N THR A 209 4.33 18.97 -2.99
CA THR A 209 4.54 18.82 -1.56
C THR A 209 4.09 17.45 -1.06
N LYS A 210 4.77 16.94 -0.03
CA LYS A 210 4.41 15.67 0.62
C LYS A 210 2.97 15.66 1.16
N ASN A 211 2.44 16.83 1.54
CA ASN A 211 1.04 16.95 1.98
C ASN A 211 0.04 16.71 0.84
N LYS A 212 0.36 17.13 -0.38
CA LYS A 212 -0.47 16.85 -1.57
C LYS A 212 -0.48 15.36 -1.91
N TYR A 213 0.66 14.69 -1.79
CA TYR A 213 0.72 13.23 -1.92
C TYR A 213 0.01 12.49 -0.78
N GLU A 214 0.02 13.01 0.46
CA GLU A 214 -0.80 12.47 1.54
C GLU A 214 -2.29 12.55 1.20
N GLN A 215 -2.76 13.68 0.68
CA GLN A 215 -4.15 13.84 0.23
C GLN A 215 -4.50 12.86 -0.90
N LEU A 216 -3.64 12.73 -1.91
CA LEU A 216 -3.83 11.80 -3.02
C LEU A 216 -3.91 10.35 -2.52
N LEU A 217 -3.03 9.94 -1.59
CA LEU A 217 -3.06 8.62 -0.97
C LEU A 217 -4.33 8.38 -0.14
N ARG A 218 -4.81 9.38 0.58
CA ARG A 218 -6.06 9.28 1.34
C ARG A 218 -7.29 9.21 0.45
N TYR A 219 -7.18 9.73 -0.76
CA TYR A 219 -8.25 9.77 -1.76
C TYR A 219 -8.34 8.46 -2.54
N CYS A 220 -7.27 8.01 -3.16
CA CYS A 220 -7.26 6.86 -4.06
C CYS A 220 -6.14 5.83 -3.79
N GLY A 221 -5.54 5.85 -2.59
CA GLY A 221 -4.44 4.94 -2.25
C GLY A 221 -3.26 5.07 -3.18
N PHE A 222 -2.62 3.96 -3.51
CA PHE A 222 -1.52 3.93 -4.46
C PHE A 222 -1.98 3.91 -5.93
N GLY A 223 -3.29 4.06 -6.18
CA GLY A 223 -3.89 4.08 -7.51
C GLY A 223 -4.39 2.73 -7.99
N VAL A 224 -4.39 2.51 -9.30
CA VAL A 224 -4.94 1.35 -9.99
C VAL A 224 -3.85 0.30 -10.21
N PRO A 225 -3.96 -0.92 -9.64
CA PRO A 225 -3.04 -2.02 -9.88
C PRO A 225 -3.01 -2.48 -11.33
N ASN A 226 -1.85 -2.89 -11.80
CA ASN A 226 -1.66 -3.47 -13.13
C ASN A 226 -1.17 -4.91 -13.02
N LEU A 227 -1.96 -5.87 -13.53
CA LEU A 227 -1.66 -7.29 -13.43
C LEU A 227 -0.37 -7.67 -14.16
N GLN A 228 -0.12 -7.12 -15.34
CA GLN A 228 1.08 -7.44 -16.11
C GLN A 228 2.35 -6.99 -15.36
N ARG A 229 2.35 -5.78 -14.82
CA ARG A 229 3.46 -5.29 -13.97
C ARG A 229 3.64 -6.10 -12.69
N ALA A 230 2.55 -6.59 -12.11
CA ALA A 230 2.62 -7.41 -10.92
C ALA A 230 3.17 -8.82 -11.20
N MET A 231 2.98 -9.34 -12.41
CA MET A 231 3.40 -10.70 -12.81
C MET A 231 4.79 -10.74 -13.43
N TRP A 232 5.17 -9.74 -14.22
CA TRP A 232 6.40 -9.81 -15.01
C TRP A 232 7.24 -8.55 -14.93
N SER A 233 8.56 -8.76 -14.95
CA SER A 233 9.50 -7.69 -15.27
C SER A 233 9.54 -7.48 -16.78
N ALA A 234 9.55 -6.23 -17.23
CA ALA A 234 9.82 -5.86 -18.63
C ALA A 234 11.35 -5.65 -18.82
N ARG A 235 11.82 -5.56 -20.07
CA ARG A 235 13.26 -5.32 -20.33
C ARG A 235 13.78 -4.07 -19.64
N ASN A 236 13.01 -2.97 -19.71
CA ASN A 236 13.32 -1.70 -19.08
C ASN A 236 12.82 -1.56 -17.63
N SER A 237 12.33 -2.64 -17.04
CA SER A 237 11.81 -2.67 -15.67
C SER A 237 12.17 -3.99 -15.00
N LEU A 238 12.96 -3.92 -13.95
CA LEU A 238 13.37 -5.04 -13.13
C LEU A 238 12.60 -5.03 -11.82
N THR A 239 12.00 -6.16 -11.45
CA THR A 239 11.34 -6.34 -10.14
C THR A 239 12.03 -7.45 -9.37
N LEU A 240 12.45 -7.15 -8.16
CA LEU A 240 13.09 -8.06 -7.21
C LEU A 240 12.17 -8.26 -6.01
N ILE A 241 12.04 -9.51 -5.56
CA ILE A 241 11.16 -9.88 -4.45
C ILE A 241 11.97 -10.67 -3.42
N ALA A 242 11.87 -10.25 -2.16
CA ALA A 242 12.41 -10.99 -1.02
C ALA A 242 11.28 -11.30 -0.02
N GLN A 243 11.18 -12.57 0.37
CA GLN A 243 10.31 -13.04 1.46
C GLN A 243 11.22 -13.48 2.59
N ASP A 244 11.11 -12.80 3.73
CA ASP A 244 12.03 -13.05 4.85
C ASP A 244 11.35 -12.75 6.20
N SER A 245 12.05 -13.08 7.27
CA SER A 245 11.58 -12.81 8.62
C SER A 245 12.73 -12.37 9.52
N LEU A 246 12.44 -11.49 10.46
CA LEU A 246 13.39 -11.08 11.49
C LEU A 246 12.77 -11.25 12.88
N GLN A 247 13.58 -11.36 13.90
CA GLN A 247 13.11 -11.30 15.29
C GLN A 247 13.24 -9.85 15.77
N PRO A 248 12.11 -9.12 15.94
CA PRO A 248 12.17 -7.68 16.24
C PRO A 248 12.84 -7.37 17.57
N PHE A 249 12.61 -8.20 18.59
CA PHE A 249 13.00 -7.92 19.96
C PHE A 249 13.68 -9.12 20.60
N ASP A 250 14.46 -8.85 21.67
CA ASP A 250 15.11 -9.86 22.50
C ASP A 250 15.14 -9.42 23.96
N LYS A 251 15.37 -10.37 24.84
CA LYS A 251 15.56 -10.13 26.26
C LYS A 251 17.04 -10.31 26.62
N LYS A 252 17.73 -9.19 26.87
CA LYS A 252 19.11 -9.18 27.38
C LYS A 252 19.09 -8.86 28.86
N GLN A 253 19.44 -9.85 29.70
CA GLN A 253 19.35 -9.74 31.17
C GLN A 253 17.91 -9.35 31.61
N SER A 254 17.72 -8.15 32.14
CA SER A 254 16.41 -7.65 32.58
C SER A 254 15.78 -6.62 31.64
N ARG A 255 16.39 -6.38 30.47
CA ARG A 255 15.92 -5.37 29.51
C ARG A 255 15.44 -6.02 28.21
N TYR A 256 14.40 -5.45 27.62
CA TYR A 256 13.92 -5.82 26.30
C TYR A 256 14.47 -4.82 25.29
N VAL A 257 15.17 -5.33 24.30
CA VAL A 257 15.93 -4.54 23.32
C VAL A 257 15.50 -4.92 21.90
N THR A 258 15.73 -4.03 20.96
CA THR A 258 15.62 -4.32 19.52
C THR A 258 16.75 -5.28 19.13
N ARG A 259 16.44 -6.29 18.28
CA ARG A 259 17.41 -7.36 17.99
C ARG A 259 17.91 -7.35 16.56
N ASP A 260 17.08 -7.78 15.59
CA ASP A 260 17.51 -8.09 14.24
C ASP A 260 17.32 -6.91 13.28
N LEU A 261 18.25 -6.76 12.39
CA LEU A 261 18.21 -5.94 11.19
C LEU A 261 18.55 -6.87 10.00
N ASN A 262 17.69 -6.94 9.00
CA ASN A 262 18.00 -7.63 7.76
C ASN A 262 18.57 -6.65 6.73
N LEU A 263 19.73 -6.99 6.19
CA LEU A 263 20.38 -6.21 5.14
C LEU A 263 20.30 -6.98 3.82
N HIS A 264 19.48 -6.49 2.91
CA HIS A 264 19.33 -7.07 1.57
C HIS A 264 20.36 -6.44 0.63
N THR A 265 21.20 -7.29 0.05
CA THR A 265 22.04 -6.92 -1.08
C THR A 265 21.20 -7.02 -2.34
N ILE A 266 21.05 -5.92 -3.05
CA ILE A 266 20.28 -5.87 -4.27
C ILE A 266 21.21 -6.14 -5.44
N PRO A 267 20.93 -7.14 -6.28
CA PRO A 267 21.70 -7.40 -7.48
C PRO A 267 21.37 -6.35 -8.55
N TRP A 268 21.89 -5.13 -8.37
CA TRP A 268 21.73 -4.08 -9.34
C TRP A 268 22.44 -4.44 -10.65
N PRO A 269 21.88 -4.11 -11.82
CA PRO A 269 22.61 -4.12 -13.09
C PRO A 269 23.57 -2.91 -13.11
N LYS A 270 24.58 -2.96 -12.27
CA LYS A 270 25.45 -1.82 -11.94
C LYS A 270 26.13 -1.23 -13.18
N GLU A 271 26.62 -2.06 -14.05
CA GLU A 271 27.30 -1.66 -15.28
C GLU A 271 26.32 -0.91 -16.21
N VAL A 272 25.13 -1.48 -16.43
CA VAL A 272 24.08 -0.85 -17.25
C VAL A 272 23.63 0.49 -16.66
N LEU A 273 23.46 0.57 -15.34
CA LEU A 273 23.10 1.82 -14.67
C LEU A 273 24.21 2.87 -14.74
N GLN A 274 25.48 2.45 -14.72
CA GLN A 274 26.62 3.35 -14.89
C GLN A 274 26.72 3.87 -16.32
N ASP A 275 26.46 3.05 -17.32
CA ASP A 275 26.44 3.42 -18.74
C ASP A 275 25.30 4.41 -19.05
N LEU A 276 24.15 4.29 -18.36
CA LEU A 276 23.05 5.25 -18.44
C LEU A 276 23.38 6.62 -17.82
N GLY A 277 24.35 6.71 -16.92
CA GLY A 277 24.91 7.94 -16.35
C GLY A 277 23.86 8.86 -15.73
N GLU A 278 23.62 10.01 -16.38
CA GLU A 278 22.74 11.08 -15.90
C GLU A 278 21.25 10.87 -16.24
N ILE A 279 20.90 9.79 -16.93
CA ILE A 279 19.50 9.50 -17.24
C ILE A 279 18.72 9.29 -15.94
N LEU A 280 17.57 9.94 -15.84
CA LEU A 280 16.69 9.79 -14.66
C LEU A 280 16.02 8.42 -14.67
N VAL A 281 16.12 7.71 -13.55
CA VAL A 281 15.51 6.41 -13.32
C VAL A 281 14.64 6.47 -12.06
N GLU A 282 13.64 5.62 -12.02
CA GLU A 282 12.77 5.44 -10.85
C GLU A 282 13.11 4.12 -10.15
N MET A 283 13.26 4.19 -8.83
CA MET A 283 13.26 3.01 -7.95
C MET A 283 12.01 3.05 -7.08
N ARG A 284 11.21 2.00 -7.11
CA ARG A 284 10.09 1.82 -6.18
C ARG A 284 10.42 0.74 -5.17
N VAL A 285 10.17 1.01 -3.89
CA VAL A 285 10.37 0.05 -2.80
C VAL A 285 9.03 -0.13 -2.08
N THR A 286 8.59 -1.38 -1.92
CA THR A 286 7.38 -1.72 -1.19
C THR A 286 7.68 -2.79 -0.14
N LEU A 287 7.42 -2.45 1.13
CA LEU A 287 7.55 -3.34 2.28
C LEU A 287 6.16 -3.67 2.83
N SER A 288 5.82 -4.95 2.89
CA SER A 288 4.55 -5.45 3.39
C SER A 288 4.79 -6.47 4.51
N TYR A 289 4.11 -6.30 5.64
CA TYR A 289 4.15 -7.21 6.77
C TYR A 289 2.83 -7.17 7.52
N PHE A 290 2.51 -8.20 8.31
CA PHE A 290 1.30 -8.24 9.11
C PHE A 290 1.62 -8.02 10.58
N ILE A 291 0.86 -7.13 11.23
CA ILE A 291 0.95 -6.88 12.66
C ILE A 291 -0.07 -7.74 13.43
N GLU A 292 0.29 -8.20 14.59
CA GLU A 292 -0.66 -8.74 15.57
C GLU A 292 -1.32 -7.56 16.29
N PRO A 293 -2.65 -7.43 16.28
CA PRO A 293 -3.34 -6.34 16.96
C PRO A 293 -3.22 -6.50 18.48
N ASN A 294 -3.14 -5.39 19.19
CA ASN A 294 -3.09 -5.41 20.65
C ASN A 294 -4.43 -5.93 21.24
N PRO A 295 -4.45 -7.00 22.02
CA PRO A 295 -5.69 -7.63 22.50
C PRO A 295 -6.62 -6.72 23.29
N ALA A 296 -6.08 -5.70 23.96
CA ALA A 296 -6.87 -4.87 24.89
C ALA A 296 -6.80 -3.36 24.57
N ARG A 297 -5.99 -2.93 23.61
CA ARG A 297 -5.72 -1.49 23.39
C ARG A 297 -5.65 -1.15 21.91
N ARG A 298 -6.20 0.01 21.57
CA ARG A 298 -6.27 0.55 20.20
C ARG A 298 -5.65 1.94 20.12
N GLY A 299 -4.54 2.15 20.87
CA GLY A 299 -3.77 3.39 20.83
C GLY A 299 -2.62 3.32 19.82
N TRP A 300 -1.76 4.36 19.79
CA TRP A 300 -0.63 4.45 18.87
C TRP A 300 0.73 4.54 19.54
N THR A 301 0.79 4.59 20.89
CA THR A 301 2.07 4.79 21.60
C THR A 301 2.35 3.67 22.60
N ARG A 302 3.62 3.19 22.60
CA ARG A 302 4.18 2.26 23.59
C ARG A 302 3.28 1.02 23.81
N ARG A 303 3.09 0.63 25.10
CA ARG A 303 2.25 -0.53 25.50
C ARG A 303 0.78 -0.42 25.07
N TYR A 304 0.32 0.77 24.71
CA TYR A 304 -1.01 1.02 24.19
C TYR A 304 -1.06 1.01 22.66
N SER A 305 0.09 0.85 22.00
CA SER A 305 0.16 0.75 20.55
C SER A 305 -0.74 -0.37 20.04
N TYR A 306 -1.44 -0.11 18.97
CA TYR A 306 -2.25 -1.12 18.28
C TYR A 306 -1.38 -2.21 17.66
N ALA A 307 -0.31 -1.83 17.01
CA ALA A 307 0.58 -2.75 16.32
C ALA A 307 1.56 -3.45 17.27
N SER A 308 1.75 -4.74 17.05
CA SER A 308 2.72 -5.60 17.77
C SER A 308 4.16 -5.12 17.61
N HIS A 309 4.51 -4.71 16.42
CA HIS A 309 5.78 -4.17 15.97
C HIS A 309 5.54 -3.31 14.75
N GLY A 310 6.49 -2.52 14.37
CA GLY A 310 6.57 -1.92 13.04
C GLY A 310 7.84 -2.38 12.35
N LEU A 311 7.83 -2.39 11.02
CA LEU A 311 9.04 -2.53 10.22
C LEU A 311 9.25 -1.26 9.41
N ARG A 312 10.52 -0.93 9.16
CA ARG A 312 10.92 0.19 8.33
C ARG A 312 11.92 -0.31 7.31
N PHE A 313 11.99 0.36 6.18
CA PHE A 313 13.10 0.17 5.24
C PHE A 313 13.86 1.47 5.03
N ASP A 314 15.13 1.33 4.74
CA ASP A 314 15.98 2.42 4.29
C ASP A 314 16.97 1.91 3.24
N VAL A 315 17.39 2.78 2.34
CA VAL A 315 18.31 2.46 1.25
C VAL A 315 19.64 3.13 1.49
N LYS A 316 20.74 2.42 1.22
CA LYS A 316 22.09 2.97 1.30
C LYS A 316 22.22 4.19 0.37
N ARG A 317 22.81 5.27 0.87
CA ARG A 317 23.06 6.47 0.07
C ARG A 317 24.24 6.26 -0.90
N PRO A 318 24.30 6.99 -2.02
CA PRO A 318 25.52 7.04 -2.82
C PRO A 318 26.72 7.42 -1.95
N LEU A 319 27.89 6.84 -2.22
CA LEU A 319 29.15 7.11 -1.49
C LEU A 319 29.15 6.75 0.01
N GLU A 320 28.02 6.36 0.60
CA GLU A 320 27.96 5.91 2.00
C GLU A 320 28.64 4.55 2.15
N LYS A 321 29.56 4.40 3.11
CA LYS A 321 30.15 3.11 3.44
C LYS A 321 29.13 2.22 4.16
N LEU A 322 29.29 0.90 4.06
CA LEU A 322 28.34 -0.05 4.64
C LEU A 322 28.22 0.09 6.16
N ASP A 323 29.33 0.35 6.85
CA ASP A 323 29.34 0.55 8.31
C ASP A 323 28.68 1.86 8.73
N ASP A 324 28.84 2.93 7.93
CA ASP A 324 28.13 4.20 8.14
C ASP A 324 26.62 4.03 7.96
N PHE A 325 26.22 3.26 6.93
CA PHE A 325 24.83 2.89 6.69
C PHE A 325 24.23 2.12 7.87
N ARG A 326 24.92 1.08 8.35
CA ARG A 326 24.51 0.34 9.57
C ARG A 326 24.40 1.25 10.78
N GLY A 327 25.37 2.15 10.98
CA GLY A 327 25.38 3.14 12.06
C GLY A 327 24.19 4.11 11.97
N ARG A 328 23.79 4.53 10.76
CA ARG A 328 22.64 5.38 10.52
C ARG A 328 21.32 4.68 10.84
N ILE A 329 21.16 3.42 10.40
CA ILE A 329 19.98 2.61 10.72
C ILE A 329 19.84 2.38 12.22
N ASN A 330 20.93 2.05 12.92
CA ASN A 330 20.91 1.86 14.36
C ASN A 330 20.54 3.15 15.13
N ARG A 331 20.92 4.32 14.63
CA ARG A 331 20.47 5.61 15.17
C ARG A 331 18.99 5.83 14.90
N ALA A 332 18.53 5.66 13.68
CA ALA A 332 17.12 5.83 13.32
C ALA A 332 16.19 4.95 14.15
N ALA A 333 16.54 3.69 14.38
CA ALA A 333 15.79 2.78 15.24
C ALA A 333 15.72 3.30 16.69
N ARG A 334 16.83 3.82 17.25
CA ARG A 334 16.88 4.39 18.61
C ARG A 334 16.11 5.71 18.74
N ASP A 335 16.19 6.58 17.74
CA ASP A 335 15.49 7.87 17.74
C ASP A 335 13.97 7.67 17.70
N GLU A 336 13.49 6.69 16.93
CA GLU A 336 12.08 6.30 16.94
C GLU A 336 11.66 5.68 18.29
N GLU A 337 12.57 4.95 18.97
CA GLU A 337 12.38 4.47 20.35
C GLU A 337 12.15 5.60 21.36
N MET A 338 12.90 6.65 21.26
CA MET A 338 12.85 7.78 22.22
C MET A 338 11.72 8.75 21.92
N ALA A 339 10.95 8.54 20.83
CA ALA A 339 9.94 9.47 20.32
C ALA A 339 10.48 10.91 20.18
N SER A 340 11.80 11.03 19.93
CA SER A 340 12.45 12.31 19.76
C SER A 340 12.11 12.84 18.37
N SER A 341 11.39 13.95 18.32
CA SER A 341 11.04 14.68 17.09
C SER A 341 12.25 15.29 16.35
N SER A 342 13.45 14.96 16.76
CA SER A 342 14.70 15.58 16.33
C SER A 342 15.46 14.79 15.25
N SER A 343 14.88 13.78 14.63
CA SER A 343 15.48 13.23 13.43
C SER A 343 15.19 14.15 12.25
N SER A 344 15.89 15.26 12.16
CA SER A 344 16.20 15.85 10.84
C SER A 344 17.11 14.85 10.11
N SER A 345 16.54 13.71 9.69
CA SER A 345 17.17 12.96 8.62
C SER A 345 17.20 13.92 7.44
N THR A 346 18.35 14.35 7.03
CA THR A 346 18.59 14.88 5.69
C THR A 346 18.28 13.74 4.72
N GLU A 347 17.00 13.41 4.65
CA GLU A 347 16.51 12.52 3.63
C GLU A 347 16.70 13.24 2.31
N SER A 348 17.30 12.58 1.33
CA SER A 348 17.41 13.17 0.00
C SER A 348 16.00 13.54 -0.46
N ASP A 349 15.84 14.74 -1.03
CA ASP A 349 14.55 15.24 -1.53
C ASP A 349 13.94 14.38 -2.63
N ASN A 350 14.64 13.33 -3.05
CA ASN A 350 14.31 12.45 -4.16
C ASN A 350 13.28 11.34 -3.82
N TRP A 351 12.86 11.19 -2.56
CA TRP A 351 11.76 10.31 -2.18
C TRP A 351 10.43 11.04 -2.26
N LEU A 352 9.46 10.43 -2.96
CA LEU A 352 8.15 11.01 -3.21
C LEU A 352 7.37 11.27 -1.92
N LEU A 353 7.27 10.27 -1.06
CA LEU A 353 6.51 10.33 0.20
C LEU A 353 7.40 10.67 1.39
N GLY A 354 8.56 10.05 1.46
CA GLY A 354 9.51 10.20 2.55
C GLY A 354 9.10 9.47 3.84
N THR A 355 9.99 9.47 4.82
CA THR A 355 9.91 8.65 6.04
C THR A 355 8.64 8.87 6.86
N ASN A 356 8.07 10.08 6.85
CA ASN A 356 6.91 10.39 7.67
C ASN A 356 5.60 9.78 7.15
N LEU A 357 5.40 9.73 5.84
CA LEU A 357 4.21 9.16 5.24
C LEU A 357 4.33 7.65 5.06
N ARG A 358 5.48 7.18 4.58
CA ARG A 358 5.69 5.75 4.33
C ARG A 358 5.70 4.88 5.59
N LYS A 359 5.80 5.45 6.80
CA LYS A 359 5.78 4.69 8.06
C LYS A 359 4.39 4.36 8.61
N LEU A 360 3.31 4.88 8.01
CA LEU A 360 1.96 4.69 8.51
C LEU A 360 1.41 3.31 8.10
N GLY A 361 0.87 2.55 9.06
CA GLY A 361 0.31 1.22 8.80
C GLY A 361 1.35 0.09 8.77
N SER A 362 1.03 -0.98 8.04
CA SER A 362 1.85 -2.20 7.88
C SER A 362 2.18 -2.50 6.40
N LEU A 363 1.97 -1.52 5.54
CA LEU A 363 2.25 -1.54 4.11
C LEU A 363 2.89 -0.20 3.74
N HIS A 364 4.14 -0.23 3.35
CA HIS A 364 4.94 0.95 3.07
C HIS A 364 5.40 0.89 1.62
N SER A 365 5.06 1.87 0.80
CA SER A 365 5.57 1.99 -0.57
C SER A 365 6.04 3.40 -0.81
N ASP A 366 7.18 3.57 -1.47
CA ASP A 366 7.71 4.88 -1.84
C ASP A 366 8.49 4.79 -3.14
N ARG A 367 8.61 5.92 -3.83
CA ARG A 367 9.35 6.06 -5.10
C ARG A 367 10.50 7.02 -4.89
N TRP A 368 11.67 6.61 -5.36
CA TRP A 368 12.85 7.44 -5.46
C TRP A 368 13.13 7.72 -6.93
N THR A 369 13.43 8.97 -7.26
CA THR A 369 13.83 9.39 -8.60
C THR A 369 15.19 10.07 -8.53
N GLY A 370 16.13 9.67 -9.38
CA GLY A 370 17.46 10.24 -9.44
C GLY A 370 18.20 9.70 -10.65
N THR A 371 19.49 10.00 -10.78
CA THR A 371 20.30 9.54 -11.91
C THR A 371 20.59 8.04 -11.78
N ALA A 372 20.77 7.39 -12.94
CA ALA A 372 21.13 5.99 -13.00
C ALA A 372 22.49 5.72 -12.30
N ALA A 373 23.44 6.64 -12.43
CA ALA A 373 24.73 6.58 -11.76
C ALA A 373 24.58 6.60 -10.22
N GLU A 374 23.73 7.47 -9.67
CA GLU A 374 23.42 7.48 -8.23
C GLU A 374 22.76 6.17 -7.78
N LEU A 375 21.86 5.62 -8.58
CA LEU A 375 21.17 4.35 -8.26
C LEU A 375 22.16 3.18 -8.25
N ALA A 376 23.14 3.15 -9.18
CA ALA A 376 24.18 2.12 -9.25
C ALA A 376 24.95 1.98 -7.92
N GLU A 377 25.10 3.05 -7.16
CA GLU A 377 25.82 3.06 -5.87
C GLU A 377 24.97 2.68 -4.66
N ARG A 378 23.65 2.51 -4.82
CA ARG A 378 22.71 2.26 -3.72
C ARG A 378 22.52 0.79 -3.32
N GLY A 379 23.12 -0.16 -3.87
CA GLY A 379 23.03 -1.63 -3.82
C GLY A 379 22.60 -2.34 -2.52
N TYR A 380 22.14 -1.64 -1.47
CA TYR A 380 21.71 -2.23 -0.21
C TYR A 380 20.42 -1.60 0.33
N ILE A 381 19.50 -2.45 0.80
CA ILE A 381 18.31 -2.04 1.55
C ILE A 381 18.32 -2.73 2.92
N ALA A 382 18.13 -1.94 3.97
CA ALA A 382 17.94 -2.44 5.32
C ALA A 382 16.44 -2.52 5.66
N VAL A 383 16.01 -3.64 6.27
CA VAL A 383 14.70 -3.76 6.92
C VAL A 383 14.94 -3.91 8.42
N TYR A 384 14.37 -3.00 9.21
CA TYR A 384 14.62 -2.93 10.64
C TYR A 384 13.34 -2.68 11.44
N PRO A 385 13.24 -3.20 12.67
CA PRO A 385 12.04 -3.09 13.47
C PRO A 385 11.99 -1.78 14.27
N VAL A 386 10.77 -1.36 14.57
CA VAL A 386 10.47 -0.29 15.53
C VAL A 386 9.51 -0.79 16.60
N ILE A 387 9.42 -0.07 17.70
CA ILE A 387 8.73 -0.50 18.91
C ILE A 387 7.23 -0.72 18.67
N GLY A 388 6.73 -1.82 19.24
CA GLY A 388 5.33 -2.12 19.39
C GLY A 388 5.07 -2.84 20.71
N TRP A 389 3.83 -3.27 20.92
CA TRP A 389 3.44 -3.87 22.19
C TRP A 389 4.09 -5.24 22.46
N TRP A 390 4.60 -5.94 21.46
CA TRP A 390 5.37 -7.18 21.67
C TRP A 390 6.55 -6.99 22.64
N ARG A 391 7.21 -5.84 22.53
CA ARG A 391 8.29 -5.48 23.44
C ARG A 391 7.79 -4.97 24.78
N GLU A 392 6.76 -4.12 24.78
CA GLU A 392 6.29 -3.39 25.96
C GLU A 392 5.40 -4.25 26.89
N ARG A 393 4.72 -5.27 26.35
CA ARG A 393 3.85 -6.19 27.09
C ARG A 393 4.54 -7.53 27.30
N HIS A 394 5.71 -7.50 27.92
CA HIS A 394 6.58 -8.65 28.10
C HIS A 394 5.94 -9.85 28.86
N HIS A 395 4.93 -9.64 29.68
CA HIS A 395 4.18 -10.69 30.35
C HIS A 395 3.37 -11.60 29.37
N LEU A 396 3.19 -11.16 28.12
CA LEU A 396 2.56 -11.96 27.06
C LEU A 396 3.58 -12.82 26.28
N GLU A 397 4.87 -12.69 26.58
CA GLU A 397 5.99 -13.46 26.02
C GLU A 397 6.08 -13.42 24.48
N ARG A 398 5.54 -12.35 23.85
CA ARG A 398 5.55 -12.18 22.38
C ARG A 398 6.86 -11.57 21.84
N TRP A 399 7.75 -11.11 22.71
CA TRP A 399 9.02 -10.49 22.33
C TRP A 399 9.96 -11.41 21.54
N SER A 400 9.82 -12.74 21.69
CA SER A 400 10.64 -13.72 20.97
C SER A 400 10.07 -14.15 19.61
N LYS A 401 8.88 -13.66 19.23
CA LYS A 401 8.28 -13.98 17.92
C LYS A 401 9.06 -13.38 16.76
N ARG A 402 9.00 -14.06 15.62
CA ARG A 402 9.52 -13.55 14.36
C ARG A 402 8.42 -12.81 13.60
N ALA A 403 8.81 -11.71 12.98
CA ALA A 403 7.97 -10.92 12.07
C ALA A 403 8.33 -11.28 10.62
N ARG A 404 7.38 -11.81 9.87
CA ARG A 404 7.52 -12.06 8.44
C ARG A 404 7.28 -10.78 7.67
N TYR A 405 7.94 -10.62 6.54
CA TYR A 405 7.71 -9.52 5.61
C TYR A 405 8.02 -9.91 4.17
N SER A 406 7.49 -9.14 3.25
CA SER A 406 7.89 -9.14 1.85
C SER A 406 8.42 -7.78 1.46
N LEU A 407 9.53 -7.76 0.79
CA LEU A 407 10.17 -6.58 0.20
C LEU A 407 10.14 -6.72 -1.32
N VAL A 408 9.48 -5.80 -2.00
CA VAL A 408 9.43 -5.71 -3.46
C VAL A 408 10.15 -4.44 -3.88
N VAL A 409 11.11 -4.58 -4.79
CA VAL A 409 11.90 -3.46 -5.29
C VAL A 409 11.90 -3.50 -6.81
N SER A 410 11.53 -2.40 -7.46
CA SER A 410 11.66 -2.29 -8.90
C SER A 410 12.50 -1.09 -9.30
N ILE A 411 13.19 -1.24 -10.42
CA ILE A 411 13.87 -0.15 -11.14
C ILE A 411 13.19 0.00 -12.49
N ARG A 412 12.98 1.23 -12.90
CA ARG A 412 12.41 1.58 -14.19
C ARG A 412 13.24 2.68 -14.86
N THR A 413 13.56 2.49 -16.13
CA THR A 413 14.13 3.52 -16.99
C THR A 413 13.08 3.99 -18.01
N PRO A 414 13.09 5.27 -18.42
CA PRO A 414 12.27 5.75 -19.52
C PRO A 414 12.66 5.17 -20.87
N GLU A 415 13.91 4.70 -21.03
CA GLU A 415 14.42 4.12 -22.28
C GLU A 415 13.95 2.66 -22.43
N GLU A 416 13.09 2.39 -23.42
CA GLU A 416 12.48 1.07 -23.64
C GLU A 416 13.48 0.02 -24.18
N GLU A 417 14.57 0.44 -24.81
CA GLU A 417 15.59 -0.44 -25.39
C GLU A 417 16.61 -0.96 -24.39
N VAL A 418 16.65 -0.42 -23.17
CA VAL A 418 17.62 -0.79 -22.13
C VAL A 418 17.22 -2.10 -21.47
N ASP A 419 18.10 -3.08 -21.51
CA ASP A 419 17.91 -4.37 -20.82
C ASP A 419 18.45 -4.33 -19.38
N LEU A 420 17.59 -4.04 -18.43
CA LEU A 420 17.87 -4.12 -16.99
C LEU A 420 17.72 -5.55 -16.44
N TYR A 421 16.96 -6.41 -17.12
CA TYR A 421 16.54 -7.70 -16.61
C TYR A 421 17.59 -8.79 -16.77
N THR A 422 18.14 -8.95 -17.98
CA THR A 422 19.03 -10.07 -18.32
C THR A 422 20.30 -10.11 -17.45
N PRO A 423 21.00 -9.00 -17.16
CA PRO A 423 22.17 -9.01 -16.30
C PRO A 423 21.89 -9.51 -14.88
N VAL A 424 20.70 -9.22 -14.34
CA VAL A 424 20.32 -9.52 -12.96
C VAL A 424 19.81 -10.94 -12.78
N ALA A 425 19.10 -11.48 -13.78
CA ALA A 425 18.65 -12.87 -13.76
C ALA A 425 19.82 -13.86 -13.53
N ASN A 426 21.04 -13.45 -13.88
CA ASN A 426 22.27 -14.21 -13.73
C ASN A 426 23.01 -13.99 -12.39
N MET A 427 22.57 -13.06 -11.52
CA MET A 427 23.34 -12.61 -10.35
C MET A 427 22.69 -12.84 -8.98
N ILE A 428 21.70 -13.73 -8.83
CA ILE A 428 21.00 -13.95 -7.54
C ILE A 428 21.96 -14.42 -6.45
N ARG A 429 22.20 -13.58 -5.43
CA ARG A 429 23.07 -13.87 -4.27
C ARG A 429 22.26 -14.00 -2.97
N PRO A 430 22.69 -14.85 -2.02
CA PRO A 430 22.00 -15.01 -0.73
C PRO A 430 22.07 -13.75 0.15
N GLN A 431 21.07 -13.58 0.99
CA GLN A 431 20.93 -12.49 1.95
C GLN A 431 21.86 -12.68 3.16
N ILE A 432 22.27 -11.57 3.77
CA ILE A 432 23.10 -11.57 4.98
C ILE A 432 22.25 -11.04 6.15
N GLU A 433 22.00 -11.90 7.15
CA GLU A 433 21.46 -11.47 8.45
C GLU A 433 22.55 -10.79 9.27
N VAL A 434 22.23 -9.61 9.82
CA VAL A 434 23.13 -8.86 10.70
C VAL A 434 22.41 -8.55 12.00
N ASN A 435 22.99 -8.99 13.13
CA ASN A 435 22.48 -8.64 14.44
C ASN A 435 22.77 -7.17 14.76
N ILE A 436 21.78 -6.47 15.30
CA ILE A 436 21.95 -5.11 15.79
C ILE A 436 22.76 -5.20 17.09
N LEU A 437 23.98 -4.66 17.08
CA LEU A 437 24.76 -4.49 18.30
C LEU A 437 24.19 -3.28 19.07
N THR A 438 23.39 -3.54 20.07
CA THR A 438 22.90 -2.55 21.04
C THR A 438 23.79 -2.49 22.26
#